data_470df26db2bf8caa93b9c4ce60ceeaf9
#
_entry.id   470df26db2bf8caa93b9c4ce60ceeaf9
#
_cell.length_a   1.000
_cell.length_b   1.000
_cell.length_c   1.000
_cell.angle_alpha   90.00
_cell.angle_beta   90.00
_cell.angle_gamma   90.00
#
_symmetry.space_group_name_H-M   'P 1'
#
loop_
_entity.id
_entity.type
_entity.pdbx_description
1 polymer ?
#
loop_
_entity_poly.entity_id
_entity_poly.type
_entity_poly.pdbx_seq_one_letter_code
_entity_poly.pdbx_strand_id
1 'polypeptide(L)'
;MTPSQRLLFMDMLRPKNKTPYIFILLILITIALTMWTHNDYFAFLWGTLLIAFFCYMVIQNLRDRKTYCHKPFNSYYRAIKKGRRIFFQATHDNKRLNPLKSYAIIDENETTYTLRVDHYNWHTYTATFFKADVLEDPNLLPDIEEKMKHHPDYFGL
;
A
#
# COMPACT_ATOMS: atom_id res chain seq x y z
N MET A 1 3.09 -16.53 -0.66
CA MET A 1 2.80 -15.49 0.37
C MET A 1 1.64 -15.93 1.25
N THR A 2 1.74 -15.73 2.56
CA THR A 2 0.63 -15.87 3.50
C THR A 2 -0.42 -14.75 3.30
N PRO A 3 -1.66 -14.90 3.80
CA PRO A 3 -2.66 -13.82 3.72
C PRO A 3 -2.16 -12.50 4.30
N SER A 4 -1.49 -12.53 5.47
CA SER A 4 -0.91 -11.34 6.10
C SER A 4 0.22 -10.71 5.26
N GLN A 5 1.09 -11.52 4.69
CA GLN A 5 2.14 -11.04 3.78
C GLN A 5 1.56 -10.42 2.51
N ARG A 6 0.45 -10.94 1.98
CA ARG A 6 -0.25 -10.35 0.84
C ARG A 6 -0.82 -8.97 1.18
N LEU A 7 -1.40 -8.83 2.35
CA LEU A 7 -1.95 -7.56 2.83
C LEU A 7 -0.86 -6.50 2.96
N LEU A 8 0.26 -6.83 3.62
CA LEU A 8 1.44 -5.97 3.71
C LEU A 8 1.98 -5.59 2.33
N PHE A 9 2.10 -6.58 1.44
CA PHE A 9 2.61 -6.37 0.09
C PHE A 9 1.73 -5.41 -0.72
N MET A 10 0.41 -5.57 -0.65
CA MET A 10 -0.53 -4.69 -1.33
C MET A 10 -0.48 -3.25 -0.81
N ASP A 11 -0.25 -3.07 0.49
CA ASP A 11 -0.06 -1.76 1.09
C ASP A 11 1.27 -1.10 0.68
N MET A 12 2.30 -1.91 0.42
CA MET A 12 3.62 -1.44 -0.04
C MET A 12 3.69 -1.15 -1.54
N LEU A 13 2.71 -1.59 -2.34
CA LEU A 13 2.67 -1.25 -3.76
C LEU A 13 2.31 0.23 -3.96
N ARG A 14 3.08 0.90 -4.79
CA ARG A 14 2.75 2.27 -5.22
C ARG A 14 1.56 2.24 -6.17
N PRO A 15 0.63 3.20 -6.08
CA PRO A 15 -0.44 3.34 -7.05
C PRO A 15 0.17 3.56 -8.45
N LYS A 16 -0.24 2.74 -9.41
CA LYS A 16 0.39 2.65 -10.74
C LYS A 16 0.13 3.87 -11.62
N ASN A 17 -0.99 4.56 -11.42
CA ASN A 17 -1.48 5.58 -12.36
C ASN A 17 -2.20 6.73 -11.66
N LYS A 18 -2.18 7.88 -12.32
CA LYS A 18 -3.05 9.03 -11.97
C LYS A 18 -4.53 8.80 -12.35
N THR A 19 -4.87 7.67 -12.97
CA THR A 19 -6.23 7.33 -13.43
C THR A 19 -7.30 7.45 -12.33
N PRO A 20 -7.08 7.00 -11.07
CA PRO A 20 -8.06 7.20 -10.00
C PRO A 20 -8.40 8.68 -9.77
N TYR A 21 -7.41 9.54 -9.83
CA TYR A 21 -7.63 10.99 -9.64
C TYR A 21 -8.43 11.61 -10.79
N ILE A 22 -8.23 11.14 -12.02
CA ILE A 22 -9.00 11.57 -13.19
C ILE A 22 -10.47 11.18 -13.02
N PHE A 23 -10.76 9.94 -12.58
CA PHE A 23 -12.13 9.51 -12.30
C PHE A 23 -12.79 10.36 -11.21
N ILE A 24 -12.09 10.61 -10.11
CA ILE A 24 -12.60 11.45 -9.01
C ILE A 24 -12.91 12.86 -9.53
N LEU A 25 -12.01 13.45 -10.31
CA LEU A 25 -12.22 14.77 -10.88
C LEU A 25 -13.45 14.81 -11.81
N LEU A 26 -13.61 13.82 -12.69
CA LEU A 26 -14.78 13.71 -13.57
C LEU A 26 -16.09 13.55 -12.79
N ILE A 27 -16.08 12.75 -11.73
CA ILE A 27 -17.25 12.58 -10.86
C ILE A 27 -17.60 13.91 -10.18
N LEU A 28 -16.62 14.64 -9.65
CA LEU A 28 -16.86 15.95 -9.01
C LEU A 28 -17.42 16.97 -9.99
N ILE A 29 -16.89 17.01 -11.22
CA ILE A 29 -17.42 17.90 -12.27
C ILE A 29 -18.87 17.56 -12.61
N THR A 30 -19.20 16.27 -12.77
CA THR A 30 -20.57 15.87 -13.10
C THR A 30 -21.56 16.12 -11.96
N ILE A 31 -21.13 15.98 -10.70
CA ILE A 31 -21.93 16.36 -9.53
C ILE A 31 -22.21 17.87 -9.54
N ALA A 32 -21.17 18.69 -9.75
CA ALA A 32 -21.33 20.15 -9.82
C ALA A 32 -22.26 20.59 -10.94
N LEU A 33 -22.20 19.95 -12.11
CA LEU A 33 -23.11 20.19 -13.22
C LEU A 33 -24.56 19.78 -12.89
N THR A 34 -24.75 18.67 -12.19
CA THR A 34 -26.07 18.25 -11.71
C THR A 34 -26.68 19.30 -10.81
N MET A 35 -25.90 19.82 -9.85
CA MET A 35 -26.36 20.84 -8.91
C MET A 35 -26.68 22.16 -9.61
N TRP A 36 -25.91 22.54 -10.63
CA TRP A 36 -26.11 23.79 -11.37
C TRP A 36 -27.32 23.73 -12.30
N THR A 37 -27.42 22.65 -13.11
CA THR A 37 -28.41 22.55 -14.18
C THR A 37 -29.73 21.93 -13.74
N HIS A 38 -29.77 21.31 -12.54
CA HIS A 38 -30.89 20.49 -12.05
C HIS A 38 -31.35 19.44 -13.05
N ASN A 39 -30.45 18.93 -13.88
CA ASN A 39 -30.75 17.97 -14.94
C ASN A 39 -30.34 16.55 -14.51
N ASP A 40 -31.31 15.65 -14.46
CA ASP A 40 -31.14 14.25 -14.05
C ASP A 40 -30.19 13.46 -14.96
N TYR A 41 -29.96 13.91 -16.17
CA TYR A 41 -29.00 13.31 -17.09
C TYR A 41 -27.58 13.28 -16.50
N PHE A 42 -27.16 14.38 -15.86
CA PHE A 42 -25.86 14.43 -15.19
C PHE A 42 -25.82 13.56 -13.94
N ALA A 43 -26.95 13.36 -13.25
CA ALA A 43 -27.04 12.44 -12.13
C ALA A 43 -26.81 10.99 -12.59
N PHE A 44 -27.37 10.58 -13.71
CA PHE A 44 -27.12 9.28 -14.32
C PHE A 44 -25.66 9.12 -14.74
N LEU A 45 -25.05 10.17 -15.28
CA LEU A 45 -23.67 10.14 -15.75
C LEU A 45 -22.65 9.94 -14.61
N TRP A 46 -22.78 10.67 -13.49
CA TRP A 46 -21.85 10.46 -12.36
C TRP A 46 -22.07 9.10 -11.69
N GLY A 47 -23.29 8.57 -11.65
CA GLY A 47 -23.56 7.21 -11.18
C GLY A 47 -22.85 6.16 -12.01
N THR A 48 -22.88 6.28 -13.33
CA THR A 48 -22.18 5.38 -14.27
C THR A 48 -20.66 5.47 -14.11
N LEU A 49 -20.13 6.69 -13.93
CA LEU A 49 -18.71 6.90 -13.65
C LEU A 49 -18.26 6.28 -12.33
N LEU A 50 -19.10 6.32 -11.29
CA LEU A 50 -18.82 5.66 -10.01
C LEU A 50 -18.70 4.15 -10.18
N ILE A 51 -19.64 3.53 -10.89
CA ILE A 51 -19.61 2.08 -11.17
C ILE A 51 -18.34 1.73 -11.97
N ALA A 52 -18.05 2.48 -13.03
CA ALA A 52 -16.85 2.28 -13.84
C ALA A 52 -15.56 2.41 -13.02
N PHE A 53 -15.49 3.40 -12.13
CA PHE A 53 -14.37 3.57 -11.20
C PHE A 53 -14.20 2.37 -10.26
N PHE A 54 -15.30 1.89 -9.67
CA PHE A 54 -15.26 0.73 -8.79
C PHE A 54 -14.80 -0.53 -9.53
N CYS A 55 -15.35 -0.80 -10.70
CA CYS A 55 -14.90 -1.91 -11.55
C CYS A 55 -13.42 -1.81 -11.90
N TYR A 56 -12.95 -0.62 -12.26
CA TYR A 56 -11.54 -0.38 -12.54
C TYR A 56 -10.64 -0.72 -11.32
N MET A 57 -11.02 -0.28 -10.11
CA MET A 57 -10.27 -0.56 -8.88
C MET A 57 -10.21 -2.06 -8.57
N VAL A 58 -11.33 -2.78 -8.74
CA VAL A 58 -11.39 -4.23 -8.55
C VAL A 58 -10.48 -4.95 -9.55
N ILE A 59 -10.58 -4.61 -10.85
CA ILE A 59 -9.74 -5.20 -11.90
C ILE A 59 -8.24 -4.96 -11.63
N GLN A 60 -7.87 -3.75 -11.23
CA GLN A 60 -6.48 -3.42 -10.89
C GLN A 60 -5.99 -4.26 -9.70
N ASN A 61 -6.79 -4.39 -8.65
CA ASN A 61 -6.45 -5.18 -7.48
C ASN A 61 -6.27 -6.67 -7.83
N LEU A 62 -7.19 -7.24 -8.62
CA LEU A 62 -7.10 -8.63 -9.09
C LEU A 62 -5.85 -8.84 -9.95
N ARG A 63 -5.55 -7.90 -10.85
CA ARG A 63 -4.37 -7.95 -11.72
C ARG A 63 -3.08 -7.88 -10.91
N ASP A 64 -3.02 -7.01 -9.90
CA ASP A 64 -1.86 -6.89 -9.05
C ASP A 64 -1.64 -8.16 -8.22
N ARG A 65 -2.70 -8.74 -7.65
CA ARG A 65 -2.63 -10.04 -6.97
C ARG A 65 -2.10 -11.12 -7.89
N LYS A 66 -2.62 -11.22 -9.10
CA LYS A 66 -2.18 -12.22 -10.09
C LYS A 66 -0.71 -12.03 -10.49
N THR A 67 -0.25 -10.80 -10.61
CA THR A 67 1.13 -10.49 -11.07
C THR A 67 2.17 -10.70 -9.97
N TYR A 68 1.87 -10.32 -8.72
CA TYR A 68 2.88 -10.24 -7.67
C TYR A 68 2.79 -11.34 -6.60
N CYS A 69 1.63 -11.99 -6.41
CA CYS A 69 1.46 -12.96 -5.33
C CYS A 69 1.99 -14.38 -5.64
N HIS A 70 2.60 -14.61 -6.81
CA HIS A 70 3.16 -15.92 -7.18
C HIS A 70 4.50 -16.22 -6.51
N LYS A 71 5.30 -15.20 -6.27
CA LYS A 71 6.62 -15.36 -5.64
C LYS A 71 6.51 -15.20 -4.11
N PRO A 72 7.43 -15.78 -3.35
CA PRO A 72 7.51 -15.54 -1.91
C PRO A 72 7.78 -14.05 -1.63
N PHE A 73 7.34 -13.56 -0.47
CA PHE A 73 7.48 -12.18 -0.05
C PHE A 73 8.94 -11.71 -0.08
N ASN A 74 9.86 -12.55 0.40
CA ASN A 74 11.28 -12.26 0.50
C ASN A 74 11.98 -12.06 -0.86
N SER A 75 11.33 -12.46 -1.97
CA SER A 75 11.82 -12.13 -3.32
C SER A 75 11.66 -10.65 -3.67
N TYR A 76 10.78 -9.94 -3.00
CA TYR A 76 10.48 -8.53 -3.28
C TYR A 76 11.00 -7.57 -2.22
N TYR A 77 10.99 -8.01 -0.96
CA TYR A 77 11.35 -7.19 0.19
C TYR A 77 12.23 -7.96 1.17
N ARG A 78 13.20 -7.26 1.72
CA ARG A 78 13.93 -7.68 2.92
C ARG A 78 13.28 -7.01 4.12
N ALA A 79 13.01 -7.79 5.17
CA ALA A 79 12.49 -7.30 6.43
C ALA A 79 13.65 -7.11 7.42
N ILE A 80 13.77 -5.93 7.99
CA ILE A 80 14.86 -5.56 8.90
C ILE A 80 14.23 -4.97 10.16
N LYS A 81 14.54 -5.53 11.34
CA LYS A 81 14.07 -5.03 12.62
C LYS A 81 14.98 -3.90 13.12
N LYS A 82 14.38 -2.78 13.51
CA LYS A 82 15.04 -1.70 14.24
C LYS A 82 14.12 -1.20 15.36
N GLY A 83 14.50 -1.47 16.61
CA GLY A 83 13.67 -1.13 17.75
C GLY A 83 12.29 -1.78 17.70
N ARG A 84 11.22 -0.99 17.82
CA ARG A 84 9.83 -1.42 17.75
C ARG A 84 9.21 -1.33 16.35
N ARG A 85 10.02 -1.28 15.30
CA ARG A 85 9.56 -1.21 13.90
C ARG A 85 10.24 -2.25 13.04
N ILE A 86 9.52 -2.75 12.04
CA ILE A 86 10.08 -3.55 10.95
C ILE A 86 10.08 -2.72 9.69
N PHE A 87 11.26 -2.62 9.07
CA PHE A 87 11.51 -1.94 7.82
C PHE A 87 11.53 -2.96 6.68
N PHE A 88 10.83 -2.65 5.61
CA PHE A 88 10.77 -3.46 4.41
C PHE A 88 11.48 -2.73 3.29
N GLN A 89 12.65 -3.22 2.92
CA GLN A 89 13.46 -2.68 1.83
C GLN A 89 13.23 -3.50 0.56
N ALA A 90 12.89 -2.83 -0.55
CA ALA A 90 12.72 -3.49 -1.83
C ALA A 90 14.06 -4.08 -2.32
N THR A 91 14.03 -5.35 -2.77
CA THR A 91 15.21 -6.08 -3.26
C THR A 91 15.47 -5.83 -4.75
N HIS A 92 14.47 -5.33 -5.48
CA HIS A 92 14.56 -5.04 -6.90
C HIS A 92 14.14 -3.61 -7.20
N ASP A 93 14.79 -2.99 -8.16
CA ASP A 93 14.40 -1.68 -8.70
C ASP A 93 13.14 -1.83 -9.59
N ASN A 94 12.00 -1.94 -8.95
CA ASN A 94 10.70 -1.95 -9.61
C ASN A 94 9.94 -0.68 -9.22
N LYS A 95 9.61 0.17 -10.21
CA LYS A 95 8.91 1.45 -10.01
C LYS A 95 7.58 1.33 -9.23
N ARG A 96 7.01 0.12 -9.15
CA ARG A 96 5.79 -0.15 -8.37
C ARG A 96 6.04 -0.50 -6.91
N LEU A 97 7.24 -0.94 -6.58
CA LEU A 97 7.59 -1.24 -5.20
C LEU A 97 8.00 0.05 -4.49
N ASN A 98 7.50 0.27 -3.27
CA ASN A 98 8.09 1.28 -2.42
C ASN A 98 9.50 0.84 -2.05
N PRO A 99 10.53 1.69 -2.23
CA PRO A 99 11.91 1.32 -1.96
C PRO A 99 12.13 0.97 -0.49
N LEU A 100 11.39 1.66 0.40
CA LEU A 100 11.45 1.45 1.83
C LEU A 100 10.11 1.82 2.47
N LYS A 101 9.56 0.94 3.33
CA LYS A 101 8.38 1.20 4.16
C LYS A 101 8.53 0.57 5.52
N SER A 102 7.95 1.15 6.56
CA SER A 102 8.06 0.61 7.91
C SER A 102 6.71 0.48 8.60
N TYR A 103 6.59 -0.50 9.50
CA TYR A 103 5.41 -0.76 10.30
C TYR A 103 5.78 -0.92 11.77
N ALA A 104 4.93 -0.40 12.66
CA ALA A 104 5.14 -0.55 14.10
C ALA A 104 4.78 -1.97 14.54
N ILE A 105 5.59 -2.53 15.44
CA ILE A 105 5.29 -3.77 16.14
C ILE A 105 4.37 -3.42 17.30
N ILE A 106 3.14 -3.97 17.30
CA ILE A 106 2.17 -3.79 18.39
C ILE A 106 2.18 -4.95 19.36
N ASP A 107 2.54 -6.14 18.88
CA ASP A 107 2.63 -7.36 19.70
C ASP A 107 3.73 -8.27 19.15
N GLU A 108 4.32 -9.07 20.04
CA GLU A 108 5.42 -9.96 19.74
C GLU A 108 5.22 -11.30 20.46
N ASN A 109 5.12 -12.37 19.69
CA ASN A 109 5.09 -13.76 20.17
C ASN A 109 6.44 -14.44 19.92
N GLU A 110 6.60 -15.69 20.35
CA GLU A 110 7.85 -16.46 20.15
C GLU A 110 8.27 -16.55 18.68
N THR A 111 7.32 -16.70 17.75
CA THR A 111 7.57 -16.97 16.33
C THR A 111 7.17 -15.83 15.40
N THR A 112 6.37 -14.88 15.86
CA THR A 112 5.78 -13.84 15.00
C THR A 112 5.81 -12.46 15.63
N TYR A 113 5.85 -11.45 14.76
CA TYR A 113 5.53 -10.06 15.06
C TYR A 113 4.13 -9.73 14.56
N THR A 114 3.34 -9.02 15.35
CA THR A 114 2.09 -8.40 14.92
C THR A 114 2.35 -6.95 14.57
N LEU A 115 2.15 -6.60 13.31
CA LEU A 115 2.40 -5.28 12.76
C LEU A 115 1.11 -4.48 12.64
N ARG A 116 1.19 -3.19 12.93
CA ARG A 116 0.12 -2.24 12.67
C ARG A 116 0.27 -1.71 11.24
N VAL A 117 -0.76 -1.90 10.42
CA VAL A 117 -0.85 -1.40 9.05
C VAL A 117 -1.90 -0.32 9.01
N ASP A 118 -1.47 0.93 8.97
CA ASP A 118 -2.36 2.08 8.82
C ASP A 118 -2.63 2.27 7.32
N HIS A 119 -3.80 1.84 6.87
CA HIS A 119 -4.19 2.01 5.47
C HIS A 119 -4.84 3.38 5.25
N TYR A 120 -4.68 3.94 4.07
CA TYR A 120 -5.15 5.26 3.64
C TYR A 120 -6.66 5.53 3.88
N ASN A 121 -7.44 4.49 4.16
CA ASN A 121 -8.89 4.54 4.27
C ASN A 121 -9.42 4.40 5.72
N TRP A 122 -8.74 4.99 6.71
CA TRP A 122 -9.26 5.10 8.08
C TRP A 122 -9.36 3.76 8.85
N HIS A 123 -8.91 2.66 8.26
CA HIS A 123 -8.89 1.35 8.89
C HIS A 123 -7.46 0.96 9.23
N THR A 124 -7.23 0.68 10.50
CA THR A 124 -6.01 0.06 10.98
C THR A 124 -6.17 -1.45 10.87
N TYR A 125 -5.26 -2.09 10.14
CA TYR A 125 -5.20 -3.54 10.05
C TYR A 125 -4.04 -4.07 10.88
N THR A 126 -4.17 -5.30 11.33
CA THR A 126 -3.05 -6.04 11.91
C THR A 126 -2.57 -7.09 10.92
N ALA A 127 -1.26 -7.23 10.79
CA ALA A 127 -0.64 -8.25 9.95
C ALA A 127 0.42 -9.00 10.75
N THR A 128 0.38 -10.32 10.71
CA THR A 128 1.41 -11.17 11.34
C THR A 128 2.56 -11.41 10.38
N PHE A 129 3.79 -11.28 10.87
CA PHE A 129 5.00 -11.53 10.12
C PHE A 129 5.95 -12.45 10.91
N PHE A 130 6.53 -13.46 10.26
CA PHE A 130 7.38 -14.43 10.94
C PHE A 130 8.74 -13.83 11.30
N LYS A 131 9.22 -14.11 12.52
CA LYS A 131 10.54 -13.69 12.98
C LYS A 131 11.67 -14.27 12.12
N ALA A 132 11.51 -15.52 11.67
CA ALA A 132 12.47 -16.20 10.80
C ALA A 132 12.70 -15.47 9.46
N ASP A 133 11.75 -14.64 9.01
CA ASP A 133 11.86 -13.86 7.77
C ASP A 133 12.48 -12.46 8.00
N VAL A 134 12.80 -12.11 9.23
CA VAL A 134 13.38 -10.80 9.61
C VAL A 134 14.88 -10.92 9.75
N LEU A 135 15.60 -10.03 9.08
CA LEU A 135 17.05 -9.93 9.21
C LEU A 135 17.39 -8.98 10.37
N GLU A 136 18.20 -9.46 11.28
CA GLU A 136 18.83 -8.65 12.32
C GLU A 136 20.27 -8.35 11.91
N ASP A 137 20.45 -7.49 10.90
CA ASP A 137 21.77 -7.10 10.44
C ASP A 137 22.05 -5.63 10.77
N PRO A 138 22.94 -5.35 11.76
CA PRO A 138 23.31 -4.00 12.14
C PRO A 138 23.99 -3.20 11.01
N ASN A 139 24.58 -3.85 10.02
CA ASN A 139 25.27 -3.17 8.92
C ASN A 139 24.30 -2.56 7.89
N LEU A 140 23.04 -3.01 7.85
CA LEU A 140 22.00 -2.44 6.98
C LEU A 140 21.34 -1.17 7.56
N LEU A 141 21.59 -0.85 8.83
CA LEU A 141 20.99 0.29 9.53
C LEU A 141 21.43 1.67 8.99
N PRO A 142 22.71 1.91 8.66
CA PRO A 142 23.15 3.21 8.13
C PRO A 142 22.47 3.57 6.80
N ASP A 143 22.33 2.60 5.91
CA ASP A 143 21.69 2.78 4.61
C ASP A 143 20.18 3.13 4.74
N ILE A 144 19.53 2.55 5.73
CA ILE A 144 18.15 2.85 6.08
C ILE A 144 18.02 4.26 6.66
N GLU A 145 18.94 4.66 7.55
CA GLU A 145 18.95 5.99 8.16
C GLU A 145 19.18 7.10 7.14
N GLU A 146 20.05 6.88 6.19
CA GLU A 146 20.30 7.82 5.10
C GLU A 146 19.05 7.97 4.23
N LYS A 147 18.41 6.88 3.85
CA LYS A 147 17.16 6.90 3.09
C LYS A 147 16.00 7.56 3.86
N MET A 148 15.94 7.41 5.18
CA MET A 148 14.98 8.09 6.04
C MET A 148 15.15 9.61 6.00
N LYS A 149 16.38 10.11 6.01
CA LYS A 149 16.66 11.55 5.93
C LYS A 149 16.20 12.17 4.62
N HIS A 150 16.31 11.43 3.53
CA HIS A 150 15.94 11.91 2.19
C HIS A 150 14.44 11.79 1.88
N HIS A 151 13.70 10.96 2.62
CA HIS A 151 12.28 10.71 2.36
C HIS A 151 11.46 10.61 3.67
N PRO A 152 11.38 11.67 4.49
CA PRO A 152 10.65 11.66 5.77
C PRO A 152 9.16 11.30 5.60
N ASP A 153 8.54 11.72 4.48
CA ASP A 153 7.12 11.49 4.17
C ASP A 153 6.73 10.00 4.06
N TYR A 154 7.72 9.11 3.82
CA TYR A 154 7.46 7.67 3.74
C TYR A 154 7.35 6.98 5.10
N PHE A 155 7.73 7.64 6.18
CA PHE A 155 7.85 7.04 7.50
C PHE A 155 6.76 7.48 8.48
N GLY A 156 5.91 8.43 8.10
CA GLY A 156 4.88 8.97 8.97
C GLY A 156 5.47 9.56 10.26
N LEU A 157 6.64 10.21 10.15
CA LEU A 157 7.27 10.98 11.22
C LEU A 157 6.75 12.41 11.20
#